data_505f4b097b00828974f76cd081cf1703
#
_entry.id   505f4b097b00828974f76cd081cf1703
#
_cell.length_a   1.000
_cell.length_b   1.000
_cell.length_c   1.000
_cell.angle_alpha   90.00
_cell.angle_beta   90.00
_cell.angle_gamma   90.00
#
_symmetry.space_group_name_H-M   'P 1'
#
loop_
_entity.id
_entity.type
_entity.pdbx_description
1 polymer ?
#
loop_
_entity_poly.entity_id
_entity_poly.type
_entity_poly.pdbx_seq_one_letter_code
_entity_poly.pdbx_strand_id
1 'polypeptide(L)'
;AVLTLLLALSACGAQSKLVLATTGMEPTLDLTLPDTITLPDKGRDTVYKSYVDKAYSMALAAALLDMDADTMQTQLAGRLSYDAQTGYIQYYMPTEELTRGDLSEFPTDAQLEQTVRERLKKFEPELADTSRIVFSSATYETNVSSKTVDITPEVNGRMVYGQYHISISFDRGGNVTALTQLYAPLKEGG
;
A
#
# COMPACT_ATOMS: atom_id res chain seq x y z
N ALA A 1 -23.89 2.78 11.56
CA ALA A 1 -23.63 3.35 12.88
C ALA A 1 -23.00 4.73 12.68
N VAL A 2 -23.69 5.77 13.10
CA VAL A 2 -23.22 7.16 12.99
C VAL A 2 -22.36 7.44 14.24
N LEU A 3 -21.08 7.74 14.02
CA LEU A 3 -20.16 8.18 15.08
C LEU A 3 -20.37 9.68 15.29
N THR A 4 -21.02 10.06 16.38
CA THR A 4 -21.17 11.48 16.75
C THR A 4 -20.00 11.87 17.66
N LEU A 5 -19.08 12.65 17.14
CA LEU A 5 -17.96 13.22 17.90
C LEU A 5 -18.42 14.53 18.55
N LEU A 6 -18.60 14.54 19.86
CA LEU A 6 -18.85 15.76 20.62
C LEU A 6 -17.51 16.27 21.18
N LEU A 7 -16.98 17.34 20.57
CA LEU A 7 -15.86 18.10 21.10
C LEU A 7 -16.39 19.22 22.03
N ALA A 8 -16.26 19.04 23.33
CA ALA A 8 -16.45 20.13 24.29
C ALA A 8 -15.08 20.74 24.61
N LEU A 9 -14.78 21.92 24.07
CA LEU A 9 -13.62 22.72 24.43
C LEU A 9 -13.99 23.62 25.62
N SER A 10 -13.52 23.26 26.81
CA SER A 10 -13.54 24.16 27.97
C SER A 10 -12.13 24.67 28.19
N ALA A 11 -11.92 25.96 27.90
CA ALA A 11 -10.68 26.66 28.25
C ALA A 11 -10.68 26.94 29.74
N CYS A 12 -9.98 26.15 30.53
CA CYS A 12 -9.38 26.44 31.83
C CYS A 12 -8.83 25.16 32.44
N GLY A 13 -7.53 24.93 32.38
CA GLY A 13 -6.72 24.13 33.32
C GLY A 13 -7.18 22.74 33.75
N ALA A 14 -8.10 22.10 33.06
CA ALA A 14 -8.59 20.75 33.38
C ALA A 14 -8.20 19.78 32.28
N GLN A 15 -7.59 18.67 32.66
CA GLN A 15 -7.28 17.57 31.75
C GLN A 15 -8.56 17.13 31.03
N SER A 16 -8.59 17.26 29.72
CA SER A 16 -9.72 16.82 28.90
C SER A 16 -9.67 15.32 28.74
N LYS A 17 -10.66 14.63 29.27
CA LYS A 17 -10.82 13.19 29.14
C LYS A 17 -11.75 12.90 27.95
N LEU A 18 -11.22 12.26 26.91
CA LEU A 18 -12.05 11.80 25.79
C LEU A 18 -12.65 10.46 26.11
N VAL A 19 -13.97 10.40 26.27
CA VAL A 19 -14.70 9.14 26.46
C VAL A 19 -15.36 8.75 25.14
N LEU A 20 -14.89 7.68 24.52
CA LEU A 20 -15.52 7.05 23.37
C LEU A 20 -16.51 5.98 23.89
N ALA A 21 -17.80 6.30 23.88
CA ALA A 21 -18.83 5.32 24.19
C ALA A 21 -19.22 4.55 22.92
N THR A 22 -18.84 3.27 22.85
CA THR A 22 -19.40 2.33 21.88
C THR A 22 -20.46 1.48 22.58
N THR A 23 -21.63 1.37 21.99
CA THR A 23 -22.74 0.56 22.53
C THR A 23 -22.30 -0.91 22.67
N GLY A 24 -22.04 -1.35 23.91
CA GLY A 24 -21.90 -2.76 24.26
C GLY A 24 -20.53 -3.24 24.71
N MET A 25 -19.48 -2.45 24.65
CA MET A 25 -18.20 -2.68 25.31
C MET A 25 -17.64 -1.34 25.77
N GLU A 26 -17.34 -1.21 27.03
CA GLU A 26 -16.62 -0.05 27.57
C GLU A 26 -15.09 -0.29 27.48
N PRO A 27 -14.39 0.12 26.41
CA PRO A 27 -12.98 0.36 26.51
C PRO A 27 -12.81 1.76 27.07
N THR A 28 -12.47 1.88 28.33
CA THR A 28 -11.93 3.13 28.87
C THR A 28 -10.56 3.35 28.23
N LEU A 29 -10.53 4.11 27.14
CA LEU A 29 -9.30 4.60 26.57
C LEU A 29 -8.86 5.83 27.38
N ASP A 30 -7.90 5.65 28.28
CA ASP A 30 -7.32 6.75 29.06
C ASP A 30 -6.28 7.44 28.17
N LEU A 31 -6.73 8.41 27.37
CA LEU A 31 -5.87 9.26 26.54
C LEU A 31 -5.47 10.47 27.37
N THR A 32 -4.25 10.45 27.89
CA THR A 32 -3.62 11.65 28.44
C THR A 32 -3.12 12.48 27.27
N LEU A 33 -3.85 13.53 26.92
CA LEU A 33 -3.37 14.50 25.93
C LEU A 33 -2.29 15.39 26.58
N PRO A 34 -1.20 15.71 25.88
CA PRO A 34 -0.21 16.65 26.39
C PRO A 34 -0.86 18.03 26.63
N ASP A 35 -0.42 18.70 27.69
CA ASP A 35 -0.98 19.99 28.14
C ASP A 35 -0.92 21.12 27.08
N THR A 36 -0.11 20.93 26.05
CA THR A 36 -0.01 21.82 24.90
C THR A 36 0.11 21.01 23.62
N ILE A 37 -0.92 21.04 22.78
CA ILE A 37 -0.83 20.64 21.40
C ILE A 37 -0.37 21.86 20.62
N THR A 38 0.92 21.93 20.30
CA THR A 38 1.42 22.92 19.36
C THR A 38 1.00 22.47 17.97
N LEU A 39 -0.06 23.07 17.44
CA LEU A 39 -0.37 22.87 16.02
C LEU A 39 0.79 23.46 15.21
N PRO A 40 1.30 22.75 14.20
CA PRO A 40 2.32 23.30 13.33
C PRO A 40 1.78 24.60 12.72
N ASP A 41 2.58 25.64 12.81
CA ASP A 41 2.30 26.95 12.22
C ASP A 41 1.98 26.71 10.74
N LYS A 42 0.80 27.16 10.31
CA LYS A 42 0.22 27.04 8.95
C LYS A 42 1.12 26.30 7.96
N GLY A 43 1.08 24.97 8.03
CA GLY A 43 1.71 24.17 6.99
C GLY A 43 1.12 24.62 5.66
N ARG A 44 1.94 24.79 4.64
CA ARG A 44 1.44 24.90 3.28
C ARG A 44 0.76 23.57 2.99
N ASP A 45 -0.55 23.55 3.07
CA ASP A 45 -1.34 22.38 2.67
C ASP A 45 -1.27 22.32 1.15
N THR A 46 -0.23 21.66 0.64
CA THR A 46 -0.19 21.29 -0.77
C THR A 46 -1.21 20.20 -0.95
N VAL A 47 -2.30 20.51 -1.63
CA VAL A 47 -3.32 19.54 -1.99
C VAL A 47 -2.82 18.77 -3.21
N TYR A 48 -2.70 17.47 -3.07
CA TYR A 48 -2.40 16.57 -4.18
C TYR A 48 -3.70 15.97 -4.72
N LYS A 49 -3.82 15.90 -6.03
CA LYS A 49 -4.91 15.20 -6.71
C LYS A 49 -4.35 14.00 -7.44
N SER A 50 -5.02 12.88 -7.31
CA SER A 50 -4.72 11.68 -8.09
C SER A 50 -5.41 11.74 -9.45
N TYR A 51 -4.79 11.13 -10.42
CA TYR A 51 -5.35 10.95 -11.75
C TYR A 51 -5.42 9.46 -12.06
N VAL A 52 -6.58 9.01 -12.50
CA VAL A 52 -6.69 7.68 -13.09
C VAL A 52 -6.12 7.75 -14.50
N ASP A 53 -4.95 7.17 -14.68
CA ASP A 53 -4.28 7.08 -15.98
C ASP A 53 -4.03 5.60 -16.30
N LYS A 54 -4.82 5.06 -17.24
CA LYS A 54 -4.71 3.66 -17.63
C LYS A 54 -3.34 3.32 -18.19
N ALA A 55 -2.77 4.18 -19.03
CA ALA A 55 -1.49 3.92 -19.65
C ALA A 55 -0.38 3.85 -18.60
N TYR A 56 -0.38 4.78 -17.65
CA TYR A 56 0.52 4.79 -16.51
C TYR A 56 0.37 3.54 -15.65
N SER A 57 -0.87 3.22 -15.24
CA SER A 57 -1.14 2.05 -14.40
C SER A 57 -0.71 0.74 -15.05
N MET A 58 -0.98 0.58 -16.35
CA MET A 58 -0.58 -0.60 -17.12
C MET A 58 0.93 -0.69 -17.30
N ALA A 59 1.62 0.43 -17.53
CA ALA A 59 3.07 0.46 -17.66
C ALA A 59 3.78 0.14 -16.33
N LEU A 60 3.28 0.66 -15.21
CA LEU A 60 3.80 0.33 -13.89
C LEU A 60 3.59 -1.15 -13.56
N ALA A 61 2.40 -1.70 -13.83
CA ALA A 61 2.13 -3.12 -13.63
C ALA A 61 3.05 -4.00 -14.49
N ALA A 62 3.26 -3.64 -15.75
CA ALA A 62 4.17 -4.34 -16.66
C ALA A 62 5.61 -4.32 -16.14
N ALA A 63 6.10 -3.19 -15.65
CA ALA A 63 7.41 -3.08 -15.03
C ALA A 63 7.53 -3.98 -13.79
N LEU A 64 6.52 -4.00 -12.91
CA LEU A 64 6.50 -4.84 -11.71
C LEU A 64 6.43 -6.35 -12.03
N LEU A 65 5.75 -6.71 -13.11
CA LEU A 65 5.68 -8.09 -13.60
C LEU A 65 6.91 -8.49 -14.43
N ASP A 66 7.82 -7.54 -14.69
CA ASP A 66 9.00 -7.70 -15.57
C ASP A 66 8.63 -8.14 -17.00
N MET A 67 7.62 -7.51 -17.55
CA MET A 67 7.06 -7.77 -18.89
C MET A 67 6.91 -6.46 -19.65
N ASP A 68 6.81 -6.51 -20.97
CA ASP A 68 6.27 -5.39 -21.73
C ASP A 68 4.74 -5.35 -21.66
N ALA A 69 4.14 -4.16 -21.85
CA ALA A 69 2.71 -3.97 -21.62
C ALA A 69 1.82 -4.77 -22.60
N ASP A 70 2.25 -4.96 -23.84
CA ASP A 70 1.49 -5.70 -24.85
C ASP A 70 1.54 -7.20 -24.56
N THR A 71 2.72 -7.71 -24.23
CA THR A 71 2.92 -9.09 -23.76
C THR A 71 2.11 -9.38 -22.52
N MET A 72 2.12 -8.48 -21.55
CA MET A 72 1.35 -8.61 -20.32
C MET A 72 -0.16 -8.74 -20.61
N GLN A 73 -0.71 -7.85 -21.44
CA GLN A 73 -2.13 -7.89 -21.78
C GLN A 73 -2.52 -9.18 -22.51
N THR A 74 -1.63 -9.68 -23.36
CA THR A 74 -1.89 -10.90 -24.15
C THR A 74 -1.75 -12.16 -23.31
N GLN A 75 -0.64 -12.31 -22.58
CA GLN A 75 -0.33 -13.54 -21.83
C GLN A 75 -1.14 -13.67 -20.54
N LEU A 76 -1.51 -12.55 -19.92
CA LEU A 76 -2.28 -12.53 -18.69
C LEU A 76 -3.77 -12.24 -18.94
N ALA A 77 -4.25 -12.37 -20.18
CA ALA A 77 -5.65 -12.24 -20.50
C ALA A 77 -6.51 -13.16 -19.63
N GLY A 78 -7.52 -12.58 -18.95
CA GLY A 78 -8.38 -13.31 -18.00
C GLY A 78 -7.80 -13.49 -16.58
N ARG A 79 -6.51 -13.18 -16.36
CA ARG A 79 -5.87 -13.17 -15.03
C ARG A 79 -5.51 -11.76 -14.55
N LEU A 80 -5.48 -10.80 -15.47
CA LEU A 80 -5.24 -9.39 -15.21
C LEU A 80 -6.57 -8.64 -15.32
N SER A 81 -6.92 -7.89 -14.29
CA SER A 81 -8.09 -7.01 -14.29
C SER A 81 -7.66 -5.55 -14.12
N TYR A 82 -8.42 -4.64 -14.73
CA TYR A 82 -8.26 -3.21 -14.62
C TYR A 82 -9.62 -2.55 -14.37
N ASP A 83 -9.72 -1.78 -13.30
CA ASP A 83 -10.89 -0.96 -13.00
C ASP A 83 -10.68 0.46 -13.55
N ALA A 84 -11.51 0.85 -14.52
CA ALA A 84 -11.40 2.15 -15.20
C ALA A 84 -11.80 3.34 -14.31
N GLN A 85 -12.51 3.12 -13.21
CA GLN A 85 -12.93 4.20 -12.30
C GLN A 85 -11.84 4.55 -11.29
N THR A 86 -11.12 3.53 -10.81
CA THR A 86 -10.13 3.68 -9.75
C THR A 86 -8.70 3.60 -10.24
N GLY A 87 -8.46 3.06 -11.45
CA GLY A 87 -7.12 2.72 -11.93
C GLY A 87 -6.53 1.47 -11.29
N TYR A 88 -7.33 0.72 -10.52
CA TYR A 88 -6.91 -0.47 -9.83
C TYR A 88 -6.53 -1.58 -10.79
N ILE A 89 -5.37 -2.16 -10.58
CA ILE A 89 -4.90 -3.34 -11.31
C ILE A 89 -4.74 -4.50 -10.34
N GLN A 90 -5.16 -5.66 -10.78
CA GLN A 90 -5.07 -6.88 -10.05
C GLN A 90 -4.69 -8.04 -10.97
N TYR A 91 -3.70 -8.81 -10.55
CA TYR A 91 -3.26 -10.03 -11.17
C TYR A 91 -3.13 -11.13 -10.13
N TYR A 92 -3.59 -12.33 -10.45
CA TYR A 92 -3.39 -13.51 -9.64
C TYR A 92 -3.01 -14.70 -10.50
N MET A 93 -2.00 -15.43 -10.03
CA MET A 93 -1.69 -16.77 -10.50
C MET A 93 -2.74 -17.76 -9.97
N PRO A 94 -3.26 -18.67 -10.76
CA PRO A 94 -4.15 -19.72 -10.27
C PRO A 94 -3.54 -20.52 -9.12
N THR A 95 -4.36 -20.87 -8.13
CA THR A 95 -3.89 -21.54 -6.91
C THR A 95 -3.19 -22.86 -7.18
N GLU A 96 -3.60 -23.57 -8.21
CA GLU A 96 -3.00 -24.84 -8.68
C GLU A 96 -1.60 -24.67 -9.27
N GLU A 97 -1.23 -23.47 -9.69
CA GLU A 97 0.10 -23.15 -10.22
C GLU A 97 1.06 -22.72 -9.11
N LEU A 98 0.56 -22.43 -7.90
CA LEU A 98 1.37 -21.97 -6.79
C LEU A 98 2.26 -23.08 -6.24
N THR A 99 3.56 -22.81 -6.16
CA THR A 99 4.51 -23.71 -5.53
C THR A 99 4.68 -23.35 -4.06
N ARG A 100 4.27 -24.27 -3.17
CA ARG A 100 4.42 -24.13 -1.72
C ARG A 100 5.76 -24.69 -1.25
N GLY A 101 6.26 -24.21 -0.12
CA GLY A 101 7.49 -24.71 0.48
C GLY A 101 7.78 -24.09 1.85
N ASP A 102 8.92 -24.46 2.41
CA ASP A 102 9.40 -23.85 3.65
C ASP A 102 9.82 -22.40 3.41
N LEU A 103 9.67 -21.53 4.42
CA LEU A 103 10.04 -20.11 4.29
C LEU A 103 11.52 -19.91 3.89
N SER A 104 12.38 -20.81 4.31
CA SER A 104 13.81 -20.79 3.97
C SER A 104 14.11 -21.02 2.47
N GLU A 105 13.15 -21.55 1.72
CA GLU A 105 13.28 -21.78 0.27
C GLU A 105 12.91 -20.54 -0.55
N PHE A 106 12.28 -19.54 0.09
CA PHE A 106 11.89 -18.30 -0.57
C PHE A 106 13.06 -17.32 -0.64
N PRO A 107 13.07 -16.41 -1.62
CA PRO A 107 14.01 -15.30 -1.63
C PRO A 107 13.98 -14.52 -0.31
N THR A 108 15.14 -14.06 0.13
CA THR A 108 15.22 -13.21 1.32
C THR A 108 14.54 -11.86 1.10
N ASP A 109 14.18 -11.18 2.18
CA ASP A 109 13.59 -9.85 2.10
C ASP A 109 14.48 -8.87 1.32
N ALA A 110 15.79 -8.93 1.56
CA ALA A 110 16.76 -8.10 0.84
C ALA A 110 16.79 -8.38 -0.68
N GLN A 111 16.69 -9.66 -1.08
CA GLN A 111 16.61 -10.02 -2.50
C GLN A 111 15.32 -9.54 -3.15
N LEU A 112 14.19 -9.68 -2.45
CA LEU A 112 12.89 -9.19 -2.94
C LEU A 112 12.87 -7.66 -3.02
N GLU A 113 13.41 -6.97 -2.02
CA GLU A 113 13.53 -5.52 -2.04
C GLU A 113 14.36 -5.05 -3.23
N GLN A 114 15.52 -5.66 -3.43
CA GLN A 114 16.36 -5.34 -4.58
C GLN A 114 15.62 -5.56 -5.90
N THR A 115 14.97 -6.72 -6.07
CA THR A 115 14.20 -7.05 -7.27
C THR A 115 13.10 -6.00 -7.55
N VAL A 116 12.33 -5.66 -6.53
CA VAL A 116 11.23 -4.69 -6.67
C VAL A 116 11.76 -3.29 -6.98
N ARG A 117 12.80 -2.83 -6.30
CA ARG A 117 13.40 -1.52 -6.57
C ARG A 117 14.02 -1.45 -7.98
N GLU A 118 14.67 -2.51 -8.44
CA GLU A 118 15.21 -2.56 -9.81
C GLU A 118 14.09 -2.49 -10.87
N ARG A 119 12.97 -3.17 -10.64
CA ARG A 119 11.80 -3.10 -11.52
C ARG A 119 11.16 -1.71 -11.52
N LEU A 120 10.97 -1.13 -10.35
CA LEU A 120 10.45 0.23 -10.22
C LEU A 120 11.38 1.26 -10.87
N LYS A 121 12.69 1.14 -10.72
CA LYS A 121 13.68 2.06 -11.32
C LYS A 121 13.61 2.11 -12.84
N LYS A 122 13.25 0.99 -13.48
CA LYS A 122 13.06 0.96 -14.94
C LYS A 122 11.90 1.85 -15.39
N PHE A 123 10.92 2.08 -14.52
CA PHE A 123 9.70 2.82 -14.81
C PHE A 123 9.67 4.21 -14.16
N GLU A 124 9.89 4.27 -12.86
CA GLU A 124 9.83 5.51 -12.06
C GLU A 124 10.91 5.49 -10.96
N PRO A 125 12.11 6.03 -11.22
CA PRO A 125 13.22 6.01 -10.28
C PRO A 125 12.89 6.64 -8.93
N GLU A 126 12.14 7.75 -8.91
CA GLU A 126 11.76 8.43 -7.67
C GLU A 126 10.90 7.53 -6.77
N LEU A 127 9.92 6.84 -7.34
CA LEU A 127 9.10 5.87 -6.61
C LEU A 127 9.95 4.74 -6.01
N ALA A 128 10.95 4.27 -6.77
CA ALA A 128 11.87 3.24 -6.28
C ALA A 128 12.72 3.69 -5.09
N ASP A 129 13.16 4.94 -5.08
CA ASP A 129 14.10 5.44 -4.09
C ASP A 129 13.40 5.95 -2.81
N THR A 130 12.19 6.49 -2.92
CA THR A 130 11.46 7.11 -1.79
C THR A 130 10.44 6.19 -1.12
N SER A 131 10.02 5.10 -1.77
CA SER A 131 8.99 4.22 -1.20
C SER A 131 9.49 3.42 0.00
N ARG A 132 8.62 3.33 1.01
CA ARG A 132 8.78 2.38 2.11
C ARG A 132 8.35 0.99 1.66
N ILE A 133 9.15 0.00 2.01
CA ILE A 133 8.89 -1.42 1.72
C ILE A 133 8.67 -2.18 3.02
N VAL A 134 7.62 -3.02 3.05
CA VAL A 134 7.28 -3.91 4.15
C VAL A 134 7.07 -5.31 3.60
N PHE A 135 7.45 -6.33 4.36
CA PHE A 135 7.34 -7.72 3.96
C PHE A 135 6.32 -8.46 4.82
N SER A 136 5.59 -9.35 4.16
CA SER A 136 4.72 -10.32 4.82
C SER A 136 4.80 -11.67 4.11
N SER A 137 4.27 -12.71 4.74
CA SER A 137 4.17 -14.03 4.12
C SER A 137 2.81 -14.64 4.36
N ALA A 138 2.24 -15.26 3.33
CA ALA A 138 1.03 -16.04 3.46
C ALA A 138 1.40 -17.50 3.76
N THR A 139 0.85 -18.03 4.84
CA THR A 139 1.06 -19.41 5.25
C THR A 139 -0.25 -20.17 5.18
N TYR A 140 -0.19 -21.41 4.71
CA TYR A 140 -1.28 -22.36 4.81
C TYR A 140 -0.77 -23.61 5.54
N GLU A 141 -1.32 -23.89 6.72
CA GLU A 141 -0.80 -24.89 7.65
C GLU A 141 0.67 -24.59 8.04
N THR A 142 1.61 -25.46 7.65
CA THR A 142 3.06 -25.29 7.90
C THR A 142 3.83 -24.77 6.69
N ASN A 143 3.16 -24.66 5.53
CA ASN A 143 3.81 -24.26 4.27
C ASN A 143 3.53 -22.80 3.94
N VAL A 144 4.56 -22.10 3.48
CA VAL A 144 4.44 -20.77 2.89
C VAL A 144 4.01 -20.89 1.43
N SER A 145 3.00 -20.16 1.03
CA SER A 145 2.52 -20.10 -0.37
C SER A 145 3.08 -18.91 -1.13
N SER A 146 3.39 -17.82 -0.43
CA SER A 146 3.97 -16.61 -1.03
C SER A 146 4.65 -15.73 0.02
N LYS A 147 5.64 -14.96 -0.44
CA LYS A 147 6.13 -13.77 0.27
C LYS A 147 5.64 -12.53 -0.45
N THR A 148 5.13 -11.58 0.30
CA THR A 148 4.55 -10.36 -0.22
C THR A 148 5.41 -9.15 0.15
N VAL A 149 5.60 -8.28 -0.81
CA VAL A 149 6.26 -6.98 -0.69
C VAL A 149 5.19 -5.90 -0.85
N ASP A 150 4.96 -5.15 0.20
CA ASP A 150 4.07 -4.00 0.20
C ASP A 150 4.88 -2.71 0.08
N ILE A 151 4.54 -1.91 -0.91
CA ILE A 151 5.24 -0.68 -1.27
C ILE A 151 4.31 0.48 -0.97
N THR A 152 4.71 1.34 -0.04
CA THR A 152 3.99 2.57 0.29
C THR A 152 4.77 3.75 -0.24
N PRO A 153 4.23 4.48 -1.22
CA PRO A 153 4.88 5.65 -1.78
C PRO A 153 5.06 6.77 -0.75
N GLU A 154 6.13 7.53 -0.89
CA GLU A 154 6.35 8.76 -0.13
C GLU A 154 6.34 9.97 -1.07
N VAL A 155 5.71 11.05 -0.62
CA VAL A 155 5.71 12.34 -1.30
C VAL A 155 6.21 13.40 -0.33
N ASN A 156 7.27 14.10 -0.69
CA ASN A 156 7.91 15.11 0.16
C ASN A 156 8.28 14.59 1.56
N GLY A 157 8.76 13.34 1.66
CA GLY A 157 9.16 12.69 2.91
C GLY A 157 7.98 12.28 3.80
N ARG A 158 6.77 12.26 3.27
CA ARG A 158 5.56 11.79 3.97
C ARG A 158 4.95 10.60 3.27
N MET A 159 4.66 9.56 4.01
CA MET A 159 3.97 8.39 3.47
C MET A 159 2.56 8.77 3.02
N VAL A 160 2.17 8.29 1.84
CA VAL A 160 0.82 8.41 1.31
C VAL A 160 0.01 7.23 1.82
N TYR A 161 -0.96 7.50 2.69
CA TYR A 161 -1.84 6.47 3.25
C TYR A 161 -3.16 6.37 2.48
N GLY A 162 -3.84 5.25 2.66
CA GLY A 162 -5.15 4.99 2.09
C GLY A 162 -5.09 4.06 0.88
N GLN A 163 -5.69 4.46 -0.21
CA GLN A 163 -5.80 3.62 -1.41
C GLN A 163 -4.51 3.54 -2.25
N TYR A 164 -3.46 4.27 -1.86
CA TYR A 164 -2.21 4.32 -2.61
C TYR A 164 -1.22 3.28 -2.08
N HIS A 165 -1.32 2.07 -2.60
CA HIS A 165 -0.37 1.02 -2.28
C HIS A 165 -0.12 0.12 -3.49
N ILE A 166 1.01 -0.54 -3.47
CA ILE A 166 1.38 -1.59 -4.41
C ILE A 166 1.74 -2.80 -3.57
N SER A 167 1.12 -3.94 -3.86
CA SER A 167 1.40 -5.21 -3.19
C SER A 167 1.76 -6.24 -4.24
N ILE A 168 2.93 -6.85 -4.11
CA ILE A 168 3.44 -7.85 -5.05
C ILE A 168 3.86 -9.10 -4.29
N SER A 169 3.34 -10.25 -4.69
CA SER A 169 3.62 -11.53 -4.05
C SER A 169 4.50 -12.41 -4.94
N PHE A 170 5.38 -13.16 -4.32
CA PHE A 170 6.35 -14.01 -4.98
C PHE A 170 6.28 -15.44 -4.46
N ASP A 171 6.46 -16.42 -5.34
CA ASP A 171 6.68 -17.81 -4.97
C ASP A 171 8.13 -18.06 -4.50
N ARG A 172 8.44 -19.33 -4.15
CA ARG A 172 9.80 -19.72 -3.75
C ARG A 172 10.83 -19.59 -4.88
N GLY A 173 10.41 -19.61 -6.12
CA GLY A 173 11.27 -19.38 -7.28
C GLY A 173 11.52 -17.90 -7.59
N GLY A 174 10.88 -16.99 -6.86
CA GLY A 174 10.94 -15.55 -7.13
C GLY A 174 10.04 -15.08 -8.28
N ASN A 175 9.11 -15.94 -8.74
CA ASN A 175 8.12 -15.57 -9.73
C ASN A 175 6.97 -14.80 -9.07
N VAL A 176 6.41 -13.84 -9.79
CA VAL A 176 5.26 -13.07 -9.29
C VAL A 176 4.00 -13.95 -9.35
N THR A 177 3.35 -14.11 -8.21
CA THR A 177 2.11 -14.88 -8.06
C THR A 177 0.88 -13.99 -7.91
N ALA A 178 1.05 -12.78 -7.44
CA ALA A 178 -0.01 -11.79 -7.36
C ALA A 178 0.55 -10.38 -7.46
N LEU A 179 -0.23 -9.47 -8.04
CA LEU A 179 0.00 -8.05 -8.03
C LEU A 179 -1.31 -7.33 -7.74
N THR A 180 -1.28 -6.44 -6.79
CA THR A 180 -2.34 -5.47 -6.52
C THR A 180 -1.73 -4.09 -6.60
N GLN A 181 -2.25 -3.25 -7.48
CA GLN A 181 -1.77 -1.89 -7.64
C GLN A 181 -2.95 -0.93 -7.60
N LEU A 182 -2.90 -0.04 -6.63
CA LEU A 182 -3.77 1.13 -6.55
C LEU A 182 -2.89 2.37 -6.36
N TYR A 183 -2.05 2.64 -7.34
CA TYR A 183 -1.17 3.80 -7.35
C TYR A 183 -1.42 4.60 -8.64
N ALA A 184 -1.61 5.89 -8.48
CA ALA A 184 -1.69 6.85 -9.57
C ALA A 184 -0.79 8.04 -9.24
N PRO A 185 -0.16 8.69 -10.23
CA PRO A 185 0.69 9.82 -9.97
C PRO A 185 -0.09 10.95 -9.30
N LEU A 186 0.52 11.54 -8.28
CA LEU A 186 -0.04 12.68 -7.56
C LEU A 186 0.45 13.96 -8.23
N LYS A 187 -0.47 14.86 -8.56
CA LYS A 187 -0.14 16.20 -9.04
C LYS A 187 -0.58 17.24 -8.03
N GLU A 188 0.25 18.28 -7.86
CA GLU A 188 -0.16 19.42 -7.06
C GLU A 188 -1.46 20.00 -7.63
N GLY A 189 -2.49 20.04 -6.79
CA GLY A 189 -3.74 20.70 -7.10
C GLY A 189 -3.59 22.19 -6.82
N GLY A 190 -3.76 23.01 -7.84
CA GLY A 190 -3.89 24.46 -7.69
C GLY A 190 -5.22 24.85 -7.04
#